data_72a2a1a824b0634d53d1bf468cf6207a
#
_entry.id   72a2a1a824b0634d53d1bf468cf6207a
#
_cell.length_a   1.000
_cell.length_b   1.000
_cell.length_c   1.000
_cell.angle_alpha   90.00
_cell.angle_beta   90.00
_cell.angle_gamma   90.00
#
_symmetry.space_group_name_H-M   'P 1'
#
loop_
_entity.id
_entity.type
_entity.pdbx_description
1 polymer ?
#
loop_
_entity_poly.entity_id
_entity_poly.type
_entity_poly.pdbx_seq_one_letter_code
_entity_poly.pdbx_strand_id
1 'polypeptide(L)'
;MRIACAVGIAVAALRPAAAAPASPQQQIAMIAKPSVMRVLGAYIGTFTTPAGRFQESLGGSGTGFFITADGYIATNAHVVASINDGDAKAKDALRRALFADLDKKFGAQFQKLSRAQLGEFVNSVELVELKKLAYVVLPNGDHLNYEIKQFGAAGTGRDCALIKVKTENAPSLPIGDSSKSQVEDPIVVLGYPGVADFEGLLDEKSQLEASVTDGAISSLKRAASGEPILQISAPITHGNSGGPAIDQHGSVIGLATFGNQGEVQGFNFLVASVTLMELVKDAQIDVKPSPTSEAWRAGLTHYWNDEYTEAIARFEEVDTAFAAHSEARNLIRLSRQAQKDGKEKQTGVSAGLAAALIIGGFAAIGAALWIARRSRRPAVPFGAPGYAAQAMPGGPAAPPTYAGPPSPPAARPPLPMYGRIPSASTPQQPVLVAQPMYGRAPASQAVPQIAKTMAVGAGGGIAPTAFGSLSVGSVTCTRGELTGQRFALTATGIIVGRQPGVAHVLVNDHRASGKHVWIGLDNGILVAIDQNTTNGTYINDVARGRITRSPLRDGDVVIVGEPDCLSLQIRLGPS
;
A
#
# COMPACT_ATOMS: atom_id res chain seq x y z
N MET A 1 -34.79 1.07 68.37
CA MET A 1 -35.04 1.67 67.05
C MET A 1 -33.70 1.90 66.35
N ARG A 2 -33.28 0.93 65.55
CA ARG A 2 -31.98 1.00 64.80
C ARG A 2 -32.32 1.20 63.34
N ILE A 3 -31.93 2.36 62.81
CA ILE A 3 -32.06 2.72 61.39
C ILE A 3 -30.82 2.18 60.69
N ALA A 4 -30.99 1.22 59.77
CA ALA A 4 -29.94 0.74 58.90
C ALA A 4 -29.98 1.56 57.58
N CYS A 5 -28.95 2.39 57.35
CA CYS A 5 -28.70 3.03 56.07
C CYS A 5 -28.06 2.00 55.14
N ALA A 6 -28.77 1.59 54.09
CA ALA A 6 -28.21 0.84 52.98
C ALA A 6 -27.60 1.83 51.97
N VAL A 7 -26.27 1.87 51.91
CA VAL A 7 -25.53 2.58 50.86
C VAL A 7 -25.43 1.66 49.65
N GLY A 8 -26.21 1.94 48.61
CA GLY A 8 -26.11 1.28 47.32
C GLY A 8 -24.89 1.81 46.57
N ILE A 9 -23.84 1.01 46.44
CA ILE A 9 -22.71 1.30 45.56
C ILE A 9 -23.13 0.95 44.13
N ALA A 10 -23.42 1.98 43.34
CA ALA A 10 -23.59 1.82 41.91
C ALA A 10 -22.21 1.51 41.29
N VAL A 11 -21.93 0.27 40.94
CA VAL A 11 -20.81 -0.13 40.12
C VAL A 11 -21.12 0.35 38.69
N ALA A 12 -20.58 1.51 38.34
CA ALA A 12 -20.55 1.93 36.95
C ALA A 12 -19.64 0.95 36.20
N ALA A 13 -20.22 0.05 35.42
CA ALA A 13 -19.49 -0.80 34.49
C ALA A 13 -18.75 0.12 33.50
N LEU A 14 -17.45 0.21 33.62
CA LEU A 14 -16.58 0.80 32.60
C LEU A 14 -16.83 0.03 31.30
N ARG A 15 -17.61 0.62 30.39
CA ARG A 15 -17.71 0.15 29.02
C ARG A 15 -16.30 0.24 28.43
N PRO A 16 -15.77 -0.83 27.80
CA PRO A 16 -14.53 -0.69 27.04
C PRO A 16 -14.75 0.42 26.02
N ALA A 17 -13.78 1.33 25.92
CA ALA A 17 -13.80 2.42 24.95
C ALA A 17 -14.07 1.82 23.56
N ALA A 18 -15.10 2.29 22.87
CA ALA A 18 -15.32 1.93 21.48
C ALA A 18 -14.05 2.27 20.70
N ALA A 19 -13.59 1.38 19.85
CA ALA A 19 -12.49 1.67 18.96
C ALA A 19 -12.80 2.97 18.18
N ALA A 20 -11.82 3.87 18.09
CA ALA A 20 -12.02 5.10 17.34
C ALA A 20 -12.44 4.75 15.89
N PRO A 21 -13.36 5.52 15.28
CA PRO A 21 -13.75 5.28 13.90
C PRO A 21 -12.52 5.36 12.99
N ALA A 22 -12.48 4.51 11.95
CA ALA A 22 -11.36 4.48 11.00
C ALA A 22 -11.16 5.87 10.37
N SER A 23 -9.91 6.34 10.31
CA SER A 23 -9.59 7.60 9.66
C SER A 23 -9.91 7.53 8.15
N PRO A 24 -10.09 8.66 7.45
CA PRO A 24 -10.30 8.66 6.00
C PRO A 24 -9.23 7.87 5.24
N GLN A 25 -7.96 7.99 5.63
CA GLN A 25 -6.85 7.26 5.03
C GLN A 25 -6.95 5.74 5.27
N GLN A 26 -7.34 5.34 6.48
CA GLN A 26 -7.61 3.93 6.80
C GLN A 26 -8.77 3.37 5.97
N GLN A 27 -9.84 4.16 5.79
CA GLN A 27 -10.98 3.75 4.96
C GLN A 27 -10.58 3.56 3.50
N ILE A 28 -9.82 4.50 2.91
CA ILE A 28 -9.28 4.39 1.55
C ILE A 28 -8.41 3.14 1.42
N ALA A 29 -7.50 2.92 2.37
CA ALA A 29 -6.64 1.74 2.36
C ALA A 29 -7.44 0.43 2.42
N MET A 30 -8.45 0.33 3.30
CA MET A 30 -9.31 -0.85 3.40
C MET A 30 -10.11 -1.10 2.12
N ILE A 31 -10.59 -0.03 1.47
CA ILE A 31 -11.32 -0.14 0.19
C ILE A 31 -10.39 -0.66 -0.92
N ALA A 32 -9.17 -0.14 -0.99
CA ALA A 32 -8.28 -0.36 -2.12
C ALA A 32 -7.47 -1.65 -2.05
N LYS A 33 -7.07 -2.06 -0.86
CA LYS A 33 -6.14 -3.17 -0.61
C LYS A 33 -6.48 -4.47 -1.35
N PRO A 34 -7.74 -4.92 -1.43
CA PRO A 34 -8.08 -6.15 -2.13
C PRO A 34 -7.83 -6.12 -3.65
N SER A 35 -7.74 -4.93 -4.22
CA SER A 35 -7.49 -4.73 -5.66
C SER A 35 -6.00 -4.67 -6.01
N VAL A 36 -5.10 -4.68 -5.02
CA VAL A 36 -3.66 -4.48 -5.20
C VAL A 36 -2.94 -5.81 -5.05
N MET A 37 -1.97 -6.09 -5.92
CA MET A 37 -1.23 -7.35 -5.93
C MET A 37 0.24 -7.13 -6.28
N ARG A 38 1.08 -8.11 -5.96
CA ARG A 38 2.47 -8.15 -6.41
C ARG A 38 2.54 -8.60 -7.86
N VAL A 39 3.37 -7.95 -8.66
CA VAL A 39 3.65 -8.31 -10.05
C VAL A 39 5.10 -8.78 -10.15
N LEU A 40 5.29 -9.97 -10.74
CA LEU A 40 6.62 -10.50 -11.05
C LEU A 40 6.84 -10.49 -12.56
N GLY A 41 7.93 -9.84 -12.98
CA GLY A 41 8.35 -9.74 -14.37
C GLY A 41 9.85 -10.04 -14.48
N ALA A 42 10.24 -11.32 -14.48
CA ALA A 42 11.65 -11.69 -14.42
C ALA A 42 11.97 -12.95 -15.22
N TYR A 43 13.26 -13.09 -15.57
CA TYR A 43 13.87 -14.32 -16.04
C TYR A 43 14.97 -14.76 -15.09
N ILE A 44 15.11 -16.06 -14.91
CA ILE A 44 16.21 -16.68 -14.19
C ILE A 44 16.89 -17.63 -15.17
N GLY A 45 18.19 -17.41 -15.44
CA GLY A 45 19.02 -18.24 -16.29
C GLY A 45 20.03 -19.05 -15.45
N THR A 46 20.04 -20.37 -15.61
CA THR A 46 21.05 -21.23 -15.02
C THR A 46 22.08 -21.59 -16.09
N PHE A 47 23.35 -21.26 -15.84
CA PHE A 47 24.47 -21.49 -16.73
C PHE A 47 25.42 -22.55 -16.18
N THR A 48 25.95 -23.38 -17.07
CA THR A 48 27.09 -24.25 -16.79
C THR A 48 28.34 -23.66 -17.46
N THR A 49 29.42 -23.62 -16.71
CA THR A 49 30.73 -23.13 -17.14
C THR A 49 31.81 -24.07 -16.63
N PRO A 50 33.06 -24.01 -17.15
CA PRO A 50 34.18 -24.73 -16.56
C PRO A 50 34.49 -24.39 -15.10
N ALA A 51 34.06 -23.21 -14.64
CA ALA A 51 34.21 -22.76 -13.26
C ALA A 51 33.05 -23.17 -12.35
N GLY A 52 32.03 -23.87 -12.88
CA GLY A 52 30.87 -24.33 -12.12
C GLY A 52 29.53 -23.86 -12.68
N ARG A 53 28.48 -24.04 -11.88
CA ARG A 53 27.12 -23.56 -12.18
C ARG A 53 26.90 -22.15 -11.62
N PHE A 54 26.27 -21.30 -12.41
CA PHE A 54 25.93 -19.93 -12.04
C PHE A 54 24.46 -19.66 -12.38
N GLN A 55 23.84 -18.82 -11.58
CA GLN A 55 22.46 -18.40 -11.80
C GLN A 55 22.41 -16.87 -11.88
N GLU A 56 21.81 -16.37 -12.95
CA GLU A 56 21.60 -14.96 -13.19
C GLU A 56 20.11 -14.65 -13.23
N SER A 57 19.73 -13.45 -12.82
CA SER A 57 18.36 -12.97 -12.88
C SER A 57 18.27 -11.65 -13.65
N LEU A 58 17.16 -11.47 -14.39
CA LEU A 58 16.86 -10.26 -15.15
C LEU A 58 15.41 -9.87 -14.87
N GLY A 59 15.17 -8.60 -14.51
CA GLY A 59 13.87 -8.11 -14.09
C GLY A 59 13.70 -8.14 -12.59
N GLY A 60 12.47 -8.20 -12.10
CA GLY A 60 12.20 -8.16 -10.67
C GLY A 60 10.72 -8.23 -10.32
N SER A 61 10.37 -7.61 -9.20
CA SER A 61 8.98 -7.50 -8.74
C SER A 61 8.58 -6.03 -8.58
N GLY A 62 7.29 -5.80 -8.68
CA GLY A 62 6.64 -4.53 -8.41
C GLY A 62 5.22 -4.75 -7.91
N THR A 63 4.43 -3.72 -8.01
CA THR A 63 3.02 -3.71 -7.62
C THR A 63 2.14 -3.47 -8.85
N GLY A 64 0.93 -3.98 -8.82
CA GLY A 64 -0.13 -3.66 -9.78
C GLY A 64 -1.47 -3.62 -9.09
N PHE A 65 -2.47 -3.15 -9.80
CA PHE A 65 -3.85 -3.12 -9.30
C PHE A 65 -4.85 -3.39 -10.42
N PHE A 66 -5.92 -4.07 -10.09
CA PHE A 66 -7.02 -4.30 -11.02
C PHE A 66 -7.72 -2.99 -11.39
N ILE A 67 -7.93 -2.80 -12.69
CA ILE A 67 -8.71 -1.69 -13.26
C ILE A 67 -10.04 -2.14 -13.85
N THR A 68 -10.23 -3.46 -14.06
CA THR A 68 -11.48 -4.06 -14.54
C THR A 68 -11.80 -5.37 -13.81
N ALA A 69 -13.07 -5.73 -13.75
CA ALA A 69 -13.53 -6.97 -13.14
C ALA A 69 -13.08 -8.25 -13.88
N ASP A 70 -12.78 -8.15 -15.16
CA ASP A 70 -12.34 -9.27 -16.00
C ASP A 70 -10.81 -9.46 -16.00
N GLY A 71 -10.06 -8.70 -15.17
CA GLY A 71 -8.66 -8.98 -14.85
C GLY A 71 -7.62 -8.15 -15.61
N TYR A 72 -7.95 -6.96 -16.14
CA TYR A 72 -6.93 -6.00 -16.54
C TYR A 72 -6.30 -5.36 -15.29
N ILE A 73 -4.97 -5.27 -15.31
CA ILE A 73 -4.15 -4.74 -14.22
C ILE A 73 -3.26 -3.64 -14.79
N ALA A 74 -3.18 -2.52 -14.08
CA ALA A 74 -2.20 -1.48 -14.33
C ALA A 74 -0.96 -1.70 -13.46
N THR A 75 0.22 -1.46 -14.03
CA THR A 75 1.53 -1.49 -13.37
C THR A 75 2.51 -0.57 -14.11
N ASN A 76 3.76 -0.41 -13.62
CA ASN A 76 4.77 0.29 -14.42
C ASN A 76 5.32 -0.58 -15.55
N ALA A 77 5.71 0.07 -16.65
CA ALA A 77 6.33 -0.59 -17.79
C ALA A 77 7.65 -1.26 -17.41
N HIS A 78 8.51 -0.59 -16.60
CA HIS A 78 9.78 -1.15 -16.16
C HIS A 78 9.66 -2.44 -15.34
N VAL A 79 8.52 -2.64 -14.62
CA VAL A 79 8.27 -3.87 -13.84
C VAL A 79 8.15 -5.09 -14.75
N VAL A 80 7.58 -4.93 -15.94
CA VAL A 80 7.34 -6.01 -16.89
C VAL A 80 8.21 -5.94 -18.13
N ALA A 81 9.20 -5.02 -18.16
CA ALA A 81 10.04 -4.76 -19.33
C ALA A 81 10.80 -6.00 -19.81
N SER A 82 11.38 -6.78 -18.89
CA SER A 82 12.09 -8.01 -19.25
C SER A 82 11.20 -9.02 -19.98
N ILE A 83 9.93 -9.12 -19.56
CA ILE A 83 8.94 -10.00 -20.18
C ILE A 83 8.52 -9.47 -21.56
N ASN A 84 8.33 -8.14 -21.67
CA ASN A 84 8.00 -7.47 -22.93
C ASN A 84 9.12 -7.62 -23.98
N ASP A 85 10.38 -7.56 -23.55
CA ASP A 85 11.55 -7.76 -24.41
C ASP A 85 11.66 -9.18 -24.97
N GLY A 86 11.12 -10.15 -24.28
CA GLY A 86 11.03 -11.54 -24.72
C GLY A 86 12.28 -12.38 -24.48
N ASP A 87 12.13 -13.70 -24.72
CA ASP A 87 13.11 -14.71 -24.33
C ASP A 87 14.50 -14.51 -24.98
N ALA A 88 14.55 -14.07 -26.25
CA ALA A 88 15.82 -13.90 -26.96
C ALA A 88 16.69 -12.80 -26.32
N LYS A 89 16.10 -11.61 -26.11
CA LYS A 89 16.81 -10.51 -25.43
C LYS A 89 17.15 -10.85 -23.98
N ALA A 90 16.27 -11.59 -23.29
CA ALA A 90 16.51 -12.05 -21.92
C ALA A 90 17.73 -12.97 -21.85
N LYS A 91 17.88 -13.96 -22.75
CA LYS A 91 19.05 -14.84 -22.84
C LYS A 91 20.34 -14.04 -23.03
N ASP A 92 20.34 -13.08 -23.95
CA ASP A 92 21.51 -12.23 -24.22
C ASP A 92 21.85 -11.34 -23.02
N ALA A 93 20.87 -10.77 -22.36
CA ALA A 93 21.07 -9.94 -21.18
C ALA A 93 21.62 -10.75 -19.99
N LEU A 94 21.05 -11.94 -19.72
CA LEU A 94 21.52 -12.85 -18.69
C LEU A 94 22.95 -13.33 -18.96
N ARG A 95 23.28 -13.63 -20.22
CA ARG A 95 24.65 -14.00 -20.60
C ARG A 95 25.64 -12.86 -20.36
N ARG A 96 25.27 -11.61 -20.70
CA ARG A 96 26.11 -10.44 -20.41
C ARG A 96 26.30 -10.24 -18.90
N ALA A 97 25.23 -10.41 -18.12
CA ALA A 97 25.29 -10.33 -16.66
C ALA A 97 26.25 -11.38 -16.08
N LEU A 98 26.14 -12.63 -16.53
CA LEU A 98 27.05 -13.71 -16.14
C LEU A 98 28.52 -13.33 -16.42
N PHE A 99 28.85 -12.88 -17.63
CA PHE A 99 30.23 -12.52 -17.94
C PHE A 99 30.74 -11.34 -17.11
N ALA A 100 29.89 -10.35 -16.83
CA ALA A 100 30.26 -9.25 -15.94
C ALA A 100 30.55 -9.72 -14.51
N ASP A 101 29.76 -10.67 -14.02
CA ASP A 101 29.98 -11.26 -12.69
C ASP A 101 31.21 -12.17 -12.65
N LEU A 102 31.42 -12.98 -13.69
CA LEU A 102 32.63 -13.81 -13.83
C LEU A 102 33.90 -12.95 -13.92
N ASP A 103 33.88 -11.85 -14.67
CA ASP A 103 34.99 -10.91 -14.72
C ASP A 103 35.28 -10.28 -13.36
N LYS A 104 34.25 -9.89 -12.65
CA LYS A 104 34.37 -9.37 -11.27
C LYS A 104 34.97 -10.38 -10.30
N LYS A 105 34.60 -11.68 -10.41
CA LYS A 105 35.07 -12.75 -9.53
C LYS A 105 36.42 -13.32 -9.92
N PHE A 106 36.68 -13.45 -11.21
CA PHE A 106 37.81 -14.19 -11.77
C PHE A 106 38.67 -13.35 -12.72
N GLY A 107 38.47 -12.04 -12.85
CA GLY A 107 39.12 -11.17 -13.81
C GLY A 107 40.66 -11.26 -13.77
N ALA A 108 41.25 -11.33 -12.56
CA ALA A 108 42.70 -11.53 -12.40
C ALA A 108 43.20 -12.88 -12.95
N GLN A 109 42.39 -13.92 -12.97
CA GLN A 109 42.70 -15.20 -13.59
C GLN A 109 42.47 -15.13 -15.10
N PHE A 110 41.42 -14.47 -15.58
CA PHE A 110 41.13 -14.27 -16.99
C PHE A 110 42.23 -13.46 -17.72
N GLN A 111 42.82 -12.47 -17.04
CA GLN A 111 43.95 -11.69 -17.57
C GLN A 111 45.20 -12.52 -17.85
N LYS A 112 45.33 -13.71 -17.21
CA LYS A 112 46.45 -14.64 -17.43
C LYS A 112 46.20 -15.62 -18.58
N LEU A 113 44.97 -15.68 -19.11
CA LEU A 113 44.61 -16.57 -20.19
C LEU A 113 45.00 -15.97 -21.54
N SER A 114 45.43 -16.81 -22.49
CA SER A 114 45.55 -16.44 -23.89
C SER A 114 44.16 -16.15 -24.49
N ARG A 115 44.14 -15.43 -25.61
CA ARG A 115 42.89 -15.18 -26.37
C ARG A 115 42.18 -16.47 -26.78
N ALA A 116 42.93 -17.52 -27.13
CA ALA A 116 42.39 -18.83 -27.50
C ALA A 116 41.68 -19.48 -26.30
N GLN A 117 42.35 -19.52 -25.14
CA GLN A 117 41.77 -20.08 -23.90
C GLN A 117 40.54 -19.32 -23.41
N LEU A 118 40.57 -17.97 -23.52
CA LEU A 118 39.40 -17.16 -23.20
C LEU A 118 38.25 -17.42 -24.18
N GLY A 119 38.56 -17.59 -25.48
CA GLY A 119 37.55 -17.97 -26.48
C GLY A 119 36.94 -19.34 -26.23
N GLU A 120 37.75 -20.34 -25.85
CA GLU A 120 37.29 -21.67 -25.42
C GLU A 120 36.37 -21.58 -24.20
N PHE A 121 36.76 -20.81 -23.18
CA PHE A 121 35.93 -20.57 -22.00
C PHE A 121 34.57 -19.97 -22.37
N VAL A 122 34.56 -18.88 -23.17
CA VAL A 122 33.34 -18.22 -23.61
C VAL A 122 32.41 -19.16 -24.38
N ASN A 123 32.98 -20.01 -25.25
CA ASN A 123 32.23 -20.96 -26.06
C ASN A 123 31.73 -22.16 -25.24
N SER A 124 32.36 -22.48 -24.11
CA SER A 124 31.92 -23.54 -23.20
C SER A 124 30.80 -23.14 -22.24
N VAL A 125 30.42 -21.86 -22.21
CA VAL A 125 29.33 -21.36 -21.39
C VAL A 125 27.98 -21.74 -22.00
N GLU A 126 27.24 -22.59 -21.36
CA GLU A 126 25.94 -23.09 -21.80
C GLU A 126 24.82 -22.61 -20.86
N LEU A 127 23.74 -22.08 -21.44
CA LEU A 127 22.47 -21.82 -20.72
C LEU A 127 21.68 -23.12 -20.67
N VAL A 128 21.65 -23.77 -19.52
CA VAL A 128 21.00 -25.08 -19.33
C VAL A 128 19.53 -24.95 -18.92
N GLU A 129 19.13 -23.81 -18.33
CA GLU A 129 17.74 -23.56 -17.94
C GLU A 129 17.42 -22.08 -18.05
N LEU A 130 16.24 -21.78 -18.60
CA LEU A 130 15.66 -20.43 -18.60
C LEU A 130 14.26 -20.49 -18.00
N LYS A 131 14.11 -19.97 -16.78
CA LYS A 131 12.82 -19.87 -16.09
C LYS A 131 12.24 -18.48 -16.28
N LYS A 132 11.02 -18.39 -16.84
CA LYS A 132 10.25 -17.16 -17.01
C LYS A 132 9.28 -17.01 -15.84
N LEU A 133 9.31 -15.87 -15.17
CA LEU A 133 8.42 -15.49 -14.08
C LEU A 133 7.52 -14.33 -14.56
N ALA A 134 6.36 -14.65 -15.12
CA ALA A 134 5.39 -13.69 -15.63
C ALA A 134 4.03 -13.97 -14.99
N TYR A 135 3.89 -13.59 -13.72
CA TYR A 135 2.67 -13.81 -12.94
C TYR A 135 2.46 -12.72 -11.90
N VAL A 136 1.22 -12.61 -11.43
CA VAL A 136 0.87 -11.81 -10.26
C VAL A 136 0.62 -12.73 -9.07
N VAL A 137 0.86 -12.20 -7.86
CA VAL A 137 0.51 -12.86 -6.60
C VAL A 137 -0.60 -12.08 -5.95
N LEU A 138 -1.76 -12.71 -5.82
CA LEU A 138 -2.94 -12.12 -5.19
C LEU A 138 -2.78 -12.08 -3.65
N PRO A 139 -3.57 -11.26 -2.93
CA PRO A 139 -3.49 -11.16 -1.46
C PRO A 139 -3.72 -12.48 -0.71
N ASN A 140 -4.37 -13.46 -1.32
CA ASN A 140 -4.56 -14.80 -0.76
C ASN A 140 -3.41 -15.78 -1.05
N GLY A 141 -2.38 -15.34 -1.82
CA GLY A 141 -1.24 -16.15 -2.23
C GLY A 141 -1.40 -16.86 -3.58
N ASP A 142 -2.54 -16.78 -4.25
CA ASP A 142 -2.74 -17.38 -5.56
C ASP A 142 -1.87 -16.70 -6.62
N HIS A 143 -1.30 -17.49 -7.53
CA HIS A 143 -0.49 -17.04 -8.65
C HIS A 143 -1.31 -17.10 -9.95
N LEU A 144 -1.40 -15.98 -10.66
CA LEU A 144 -2.06 -15.91 -11.96
C LEU A 144 -1.06 -15.43 -13.02
N ASN A 145 -0.82 -16.23 -14.06
CA ASN A 145 0.00 -15.82 -15.20
C ASN A 145 -0.67 -14.67 -15.94
N TYR A 146 0.14 -13.71 -16.40
CA TYR A 146 -0.35 -12.58 -17.16
C TYR A 146 0.21 -12.53 -18.58
N GLU A 147 -0.51 -11.81 -19.44
CA GLU A 147 -0.09 -11.35 -20.75
C GLU A 147 0.01 -9.83 -20.74
N ILE A 148 1.01 -9.27 -21.43
CA ILE A 148 1.11 -7.81 -21.61
C ILE A 148 0.18 -7.42 -22.77
N LYS A 149 -0.73 -6.49 -22.51
CA LYS A 149 -1.72 -6.00 -23.50
C LYS A 149 -1.34 -4.65 -24.09
N GLN A 150 -0.75 -3.77 -23.24
CA GLN A 150 -0.20 -2.49 -23.67
C GLN A 150 1.06 -2.20 -22.88
N PHE A 151 2.01 -1.52 -23.52
CA PHE A 151 3.30 -1.20 -22.93
C PHE A 151 3.70 0.22 -23.29
N GLY A 152 3.92 1.06 -22.30
CA GLY A 152 4.41 2.41 -22.46
C GLY A 152 5.94 2.44 -22.62
N ALA A 153 6.59 3.45 -22.07
CA ALA A 153 8.04 3.62 -22.19
C ALA A 153 8.68 3.56 -20.80
N ALA A 154 9.33 2.45 -20.48
CA ALA A 154 9.97 2.20 -19.19
C ALA A 154 10.96 3.31 -18.83
N GLY A 155 10.90 3.80 -17.58
CA GLY A 155 11.78 4.84 -17.06
C GLY A 155 11.55 6.25 -17.60
N THR A 156 10.39 6.52 -18.20
CA THR A 156 9.96 7.83 -18.71
C THR A 156 8.68 8.30 -18.01
N GLY A 157 8.15 9.47 -18.38
CA GLY A 157 6.83 9.92 -17.92
C GLY A 157 5.67 9.01 -18.38
N ARG A 158 5.92 8.11 -19.33
CA ARG A 158 4.97 7.10 -19.83
C ARG A 158 5.26 5.69 -19.29
N ASP A 159 5.86 5.60 -18.13
CA ASP A 159 6.26 4.34 -17.49
C ASP A 159 5.06 3.61 -16.89
N CYS A 160 4.14 3.16 -17.72
CA CYS A 160 2.97 2.36 -17.35
C CYS A 160 2.74 1.23 -18.36
N ALA A 161 2.14 0.14 -17.90
CA ALA A 161 1.78 -1.02 -18.70
C ALA A 161 0.43 -1.58 -18.25
N LEU A 162 -0.29 -2.19 -19.20
CA LEU A 162 -1.50 -2.95 -18.95
C LEU A 162 -1.21 -4.43 -19.17
N ILE A 163 -1.43 -5.21 -18.13
CA ILE A 163 -1.34 -6.67 -18.17
C ILE A 163 -2.72 -7.29 -17.95
N LYS A 164 -2.90 -8.50 -18.41
CA LYS A 164 -4.18 -9.23 -18.33
C LYS A 164 -3.97 -10.59 -17.70
N VAL A 165 -4.72 -10.89 -16.65
CA VAL A 165 -4.82 -12.22 -16.07
C VAL A 165 -6.18 -12.83 -16.41
N LYS A 166 -6.27 -14.16 -16.36
CA LYS A 166 -7.53 -14.88 -16.54
C LYS A 166 -8.25 -14.96 -15.19
N THR A 167 -9.21 -14.07 -15.01
CA THR A 167 -10.06 -14.01 -13.81
C THR A 167 -11.39 -13.34 -14.15
N GLU A 168 -12.36 -13.45 -13.25
CA GLU A 168 -13.68 -12.82 -13.35
C GLU A 168 -14.04 -12.20 -12.00
N ASN A 169 -14.87 -11.17 -12.02
CA ASN A 169 -15.36 -10.47 -10.83
C ASN A 169 -14.24 -9.94 -9.90
N ALA A 170 -13.04 -9.66 -10.44
CA ALA A 170 -11.96 -9.09 -9.65
C ALA A 170 -12.38 -7.73 -9.08
N PRO A 171 -12.00 -7.40 -7.82
CA PRO A 171 -12.18 -6.06 -7.29
C PRO A 171 -11.31 -5.08 -8.09
N SER A 172 -11.86 -3.96 -8.55
CA SER A 172 -11.13 -2.97 -9.34
C SER A 172 -11.16 -1.58 -8.71
N LEU A 173 -10.14 -0.77 -9.00
CA LEU A 173 -10.07 0.61 -8.58
C LEU A 173 -10.49 1.56 -9.71
N PRO A 174 -11.27 2.60 -9.42
CA PRO A 174 -11.58 3.63 -10.40
C PRO A 174 -10.33 4.46 -10.70
N ILE A 175 -10.12 4.81 -11.97
CA ILE A 175 -9.05 5.70 -12.38
C ILE A 175 -9.59 7.13 -12.38
N GLY A 176 -9.00 8.00 -11.57
CA GLY A 176 -9.35 9.41 -11.48
C GLY A 176 -8.63 10.26 -12.54
N ASP A 177 -8.96 11.54 -12.56
CA ASP A 177 -8.39 12.52 -13.48
C ASP A 177 -7.34 13.36 -12.75
N SER A 178 -6.07 12.98 -12.87
CA SER A 178 -4.95 13.67 -12.24
C SER A 178 -4.70 15.10 -12.75
N SER A 179 -5.36 15.51 -13.84
CA SER A 179 -5.27 16.92 -14.29
C SER A 179 -5.98 17.90 -13.36
N LYS A 180 -6.87 17.38 -12.50
CA LYS A 180 -7.61 18.14 -11.47
C LYS A 180 -6.89 18.17 -10.13
N SER A 181 -5.84 17.38 -9.96
CA SER A 181 -5.08 17.32 -8.72
C SER A 181 -4.35 18.63 -8.44
N GLN A 182 -4.23 18.97 -7.16
CA GLN A 182 -3.56 20.18 -6.68
C GLN A 182 -2.43 19.83 -5.71
N VAL A 183 -1.51 20.78 -5.53
CA VAL A 183 -0.47 20.66 -4.49
C VAL A 183 -1.16 20.64 -3.12
N GLU A 184 -0.65 19.83 -2.19
CA GLU A 184 -1.20 19.52 -0.86
C GLU A 184 -2.45 18.62 -0.88
N ASP A 185 -2.95 18.15 -2.04
CA ASP A 185 -3.99 17.11 -2.04
C ASP A 185 -3.47 15.84 -1.32
N PRO A 186 -4.19 15.34 -0.32
CA PRO A 186 -3.79 14.14 0.40
C PRO A 186 -3.94 12.89 -0.46
N ILE A 187 -2.97 12.00 -0.34
CA ILE A 187 -2.93 10.72 -1.07
C ILE A 187 -2.57 9.56 -0.15
N VAL A 188 -3.01 8.37 -0.55
CA VAL A 188 -2.61 7.09 0.03
C VAL A 188 -1.98 6.25 -1.08
N VAL A 189 -0.78 5.71 -0.83
CA VAL A 189 -0.07 4.84 -1.77
C VAL A 189 -0.04 3.42 -1.21
N LEU A 190 -0.40 2.44 -2.05
CA LEU A 190 -0.34 1.03 -1.69
C LEU A 190 0.69 0.31 -2.56
N GLY A 191 1.42 -0.64 -1.95
CA GLY A 191 2.38 -1.43 -2.70
C GLY A 191 3.04 -2.54 -1.89
N TYR A 192 3.88 -3.32 -2.55
CA TYR A 192 4.65 -4.41 -1.97
C TYR A 192 6.14 -4.04 -1.96
N PRO A 193 6.63 -3.33 -0.93
CA PRO A 193 8.02 -2.89 -0.89
C PRO A 193 8.95 -4.10 -0.84
N GLY A 194 9.91 -4.17 -1.77
CA GLY A 194 10.87 -5.27 -1.85
C GLY A 194 11.80 -5.38 -0.64
N VAL A 195 11.95 -4.30 0.13
CA VAL A 195 12.65 -4.32 1.42
C VAL A 195 11.86 -5.05 2.52
N ALA A 196 10.57 -5.25 2.35
CA ALA A 196 9.76 -6.07 3.26
C ALA A 196 9.98 -7.58 3.04
N ASP A 197 10.61 -7.97 1.92
CA ASP A 197 10.93 -9.36 1.58
C ASP A 197 12.27 -9.84 2.19
N PHE A 198 12.72 -9.22 3.28
CA PHE A 198 13.88 -9.74 4.00
C PHE A 198 13.59 -11.16 4.44
N GLU A 199 14.26 -12.12 3.79
CA GLU A 199 14.22 -13.51 4.18
C GLU A 199 14.52 -13.66 5.67
N GLY A 200 13.63 -14.34 6.38
CA GLY A 200 13.75 -14.59 7.81
C GLY A 200 13.22 -13.48 8.72
N LEU A 201 12.77 -12.32 8.21
CA LEU A 201 12.16 -11.28 9.02
C LEU A 201 10.63 -11.36 9.04
N LEU A 202 10.03 -11.69 7.90
CA LEU A 202 8.58 -11.79 7.73
C LEU A 202 8.19 -13.23 7.41
N ASP A 203 7.07 -13.69 7.97
CA ASP A 203 6.45 -14.93 7.56
C ASP A 203 5.82 -14.80 6.15
N GLU A 204 5.52 -15.94 5.51
CA GLU A 204 4.97 -15.97 4.15
C GLU A 204 3.65 -15.19 4.03
N LYS A 205 2.83 -15.14 5.08
CA LYS A 205 1.56 -14.42 5.07
C LYS A 205 1.78 -12.91 5.13
N SER A 206 2.74 -12.47 5.94
CA SER A 206 3.10 -11.05 6.04
C SER A 206 3.68 -10.51 4.72
N GLN A 207 4.30 -11.34 3.90
CA GLN A 207 4.78 -10.97 2.56
C GLN A 207 3.64 -10.74 1.56
N LEU A 208 2.44 -11.25 1.84
CA LEU A 208 1.24 -11.05 1.02
C LEU A 208 0.47 -9.78 1.40
N GLU A 209 0.89 -9.09 2.46
CA GLU A 209 0.28 -7.84 2.92
C GLU A 209 0.85 -6.64 2.19
N ALA A 210 -0.01 -5.88 1.49
CA ALA A 210 0.38 -4.62 0.91
C ALA A 210 0.67 -3.59 2.00
N SER A 211 1.80 -2.90 1.89
CA SER A 211 2.12 -1.75 2.72
C SER A 211 1.34 -0.53 2.26
N VAL A 212 0.95 0.30 3.22
CA VAL A 212 0.23 1.55 3.00
C VAL A 212 1.07 2.70 3.51
N THR A 213 1.29 3.70 2.67
CA THR A 213 1.94 4.95 3.05
C THR A 213 1.04 6.12 2.68
N ASP A 214 1.05 7.18 3.47
CA ASP A 214 0.29 8.39 3.23
C ASP A 214 1.21 9.60 3.02
N GLY A 215 0.68 10.61 2.38
CA GLY A 215 1.38 11.86 2.08
C GLY A 215 0.49 12.80 1.27
N ALA A 216 1.12 13.71 0.55
CA ALA A 216 0.44 14.69 -0.29
C ALA A 216 1.17 14.89 -1.62
N ILE A 217 0.50 15.51 -2.57
CA ILE A 217 1.12 15.98 -3.81
C ILE A 217 2.00 17.19 -3.47
N SER A 218 3.31 17.06 -3.69
CA SER A 218 4.27 18.12 -3.39
C SER A 218 4.47 19.08 -4.58
N SER A 219 4.29 18.59 -5.82
CA SER A 219 4.44 19.43 -7.03
C SER A 219 3.85 18.74 -8.26
N LEU A 220 3.35 19.53 -9.20
CA LEU A 220 2.92 19.09 -10.52
C LEU A 220 4.05 19.37 -11.51
N LYS A 221 4.58 18.36 -12.18
CA LYS A 221 5.75 18.46 -13.07
C LYS A 221 5.49 17.80 -14.41
N ARG A 222 6.47 17.93 -15.32
CA ARG A 222 6.52 17.17 -16.56
C ARG A 222 7.85 16.42 -16.64
N ALA A 223 7.78 15.19 -17.12
CA ALA A 223 8.96 14.43 -17.47
C ALA A 223 9.72 15.11 -18.64
N ALA A 224 10.97 14.75 -18.85
CA ALA A 224 11.74 15.24 -20.00
C ALA A 224 11.12 14.84 -21.35
N SER A 225 10.35 13.76 -21.39
CA SER A 225 9.55 13.28 -22.52
C SER A 225 8.23 14.03 -22.74
N GLY A 226 7.86 14.92 -21.80
CA GLY A 226 6.71 15.83 -21.91
C GLY A 226 5.47 15.42 -21.13
N GLU A 227 5.34 14.16 -20.69
CA GLU A 227 4.18 13.64 -19.96
C GLU A 227 4.09 14.24 -18.54
N PRO A 228 2.87 14.41 -18.01
CA PRO A 228 2.68 14.88 -16.65
C PRO A 228 3.13 13.82 -15.64
N ILE A 229 3.84 14.28 -14.61
CA ILE A 229 4.22 13.50 -13.43
C ILE A 229 3.88 14.27 -12.16
N LEU A 230 3.56 13.56 -11.09
CA LEU A 230 3.26 14.15 -9.79
C LEU A 230 4.41 13.84 -8.83
N GLN A 231 5.00 14.86 -8.22
CA GLN A 231 5.92 14.68 -7.10
C GLN A 231 5.10 14.56 -5.83
N ILE A 232 5.48 13.63 -4.94
CA ILE A 232 4.74 13.33 -3.72
C ILE A 232 5.66 13.29 -2.50
N SER A 233 5.08 13.51 -1.32
CA SER A 233 5.76 13.36 -0.03
C SER A 233 5.61 11.96 0.57
N ALA A 234 4.66 11.14 0.10
CA ALA A 234 4.48 9.78 0.56
C ALA A 234 5.77 8.96 0.34
N PRO A 235 6.27 8.24 1.36
CA PRO A 235 7.43 7.37 1.21
C PRO A 235 7.13 6.21 0.26
N ILE A 236 7.97 6.04 -0.76
CA ILE A 236 7.94 4.88 -1.64
C ILE A 236 9.34 4.25 -1.73
N THR A 237 9.40 2.95 -1.92
CA THR A 237 10.63 2.16 -2.02
C THR A 237 10.56 1.21 -3.20
N HIS A 238 11.67 0.50 -3.48
CA HIS A 238 11.66 -0.59 -4.47
C HIS A 238 10.54 -1.58 -4.17
N GLY A 239 9.80 -1.99 -5.22
CA GLY A 239 8.64 -2.87 -5.13
C GLY A 239 7.30 -2.13 -5.05
N ASN A 240 7.25 -0.87 -4.60
CA ASN A 240 6.02 -0.05 -4.70
C ASN A 240 5.73 0.39 -6.14
N SER A 241 6.71 0.30 -7.05
CA SER A 241 6.55 0.65 -8.47
C SER A 241 5.35 -0.03 -9.10
N GLY A 242 4.47 0.76 -9.72
CA GLY A 242 3.21 0.31 -10.32
C GLY A 242 2.04 0.26 -9.34
N GLY A 243 2.28 0.51 -8.05
CA GLY A 243 1.22 0.61 -7.04
C GLY A 243 0.38 1.87 -7.21
N PRO A 244 -0.92 1.82 -6.85
CA PRO A 244 -1.82 2.96 -6.97
C PRO A 244 -1.52 4.03 -5.93
N ALA A 245 -1.53 5.30 -6.35
CA ALA A 245 -1.69 6.45 -5.50
C ALA A 245 -3.14 6.93 -5.60
N ILE A 246 -3.84 6.99 -4.48
CA ILE A 246 -5.28 7.14 -4.39
C ILE A 246 -5.61 8.44 -3.67
N ASP A 247 -6.52 9.22 -4.25
CA ASP A 247 -7.01 10.48 -3.67
C ASP A 247 -8.04 10.25 -2.55
N GLN A 248 -8.47 11.33 -1.93
CA GLN A 248 -9.50 11.32 -0.87
C GLN A 248 -10.88 10.80 -1.33
N HIS A 249 -11.12 10.68 -2.64
CA HIS A 249 -12.36 10.16 -3.23
C HIS A 249 -12.26 8.65 -3.52
N GLY A 250 -11.11 8.03 -3.27
CA GLY A 250 -10.85 6.63 -3.53
C GLY A 250 -10.58 6.32 -5.00
N SER A 251 -10.12 7.32 -5.78
CA SER A 251 -9.75 7.18 -7.19
C SER A 251 -8.24 7.21 -7.37
N VAL A 252 -7.72 6.40 -8.27
CA VAL A 252 -6.28 6.35 -8.59
C VAL A 252 -5.91 7.56 -9.42
N ILE A 253 -5.03 8.42 -8.89
CA ILE A 253 -4.51 9.61 -9.58
C ILE A 253 -3.10 9.41 -10.17
N GLY A 254 -2.48 8.26 -9.93
CA GLY A 254 -1.18 7.93 -10.52
C GLY A 254 -0.66 6.58 -10.05
N LEU A 255 0.44 6.15 -10.68
CA LEU A 255 1.19 4.94 -10.33
C LEU A 255 2.51 5.35 -9.70
N ALA A 256 2.82 4.77 -8.53
CA ALA A 256 4.11 4.98 -7.88
C ALA A 256 5.25 4.55 -8.82
N THR A 257 6.24 5.43 -8.99
CA THR A 257 7.45 5.13 -9.78
C THR A 257 8.65 5.76 -9.11
N PHE A 258 9.86 5.29 -9.46
CA PHE A 258 11.06 5.83 -8.82
C PHE A 258 11.48 7.18 -9.37
N GLY A 259 11.98 8.02 -8.45
CA GLY A 259 12.98 9.00 -8.76
C GLY A 259 14.35 8.35 -9.00
N ASN A 260 15.29 9.15 -9.50
CA ASN A 260 16.63 8.76 -9.91
C ASN A 260 17.39 7.97 -8.82
N GLN A 261 17.97 6.83 -9.16
CA GLN A 261 18.84 6.08 -8.25
C GLN A 261 20.06 6.93 -7.87
N GLY A 262 20.15 7.35 -6.61
CA GLY A 262 21.30 8.10 -6.09
C GLY A 262 20.96 9.46 -5.49
N GLU A 263 19.70 9.92 -5.55
CA GLU A 263 19.30 11.17 -4.90
C GLU A 263 18.76 10.95 -3.49
N VAL A 264 19.03 11.95 -2.65
CA VAL A 264 18.63 12.08 -1.26
C VAL A 264 17.13 11.76 -1.10
N GLN A 265 16.75 11.02 -0.05
CA GLN A 265 15.38 10.71 0.34
C GLN A 265 14.45 11.92 0.18
N GLY A 266 13.34 11.76 -0.57
CA GLY A 266 12.29 12.78 -0.65
C GLY A 266 11.84 13.15 -2.08
N PHE A 267 12.43 12.60 -3.13
CA PHE A 267 12.00 12.83 -4.51
C PHE A 267 11.24 11.63 -5.07
N ASN A 268 10.02 11.44 -4.60
CA ASN A 268 9.13 10.38 -5.05
C ASN A 268 8.18 10.92 -6.12
N PHE A 269 7.92 10.12 -7.15
CA PHE A 269 7.10 10.52 -8.27
C PHE A 269 6.01 9.49 -8.59
N LEU A 270 4.93 9.98 -9.20
CA LEU A 270 3.90 9.15 -9.82
C LEU A 270 3.89 9.41 -11.32
N VAL A 271 3.69 8.36 -12.11
CA VAL A 271 3.14 8.49 -13.46
C VAL A 271 1.69 8.92 -13.30
N ALA A 272 1.31 10.05 -13.90
CA ALA A 272 -0.02 10.62 -13.75
C ALA A 272 -1.11 9.70 -14.35
N SER A 273 -2.29 9.63 -13.73
CA SER A 273 -3.37 8.76 -14.18
C SER A 273 -3.90 9.10 -15.58
N VAL A 274 -3.76 10.35 -16.01
CA VAL A 274 -4.14 10.75 -17.39
C VAL A 274 -3.29 9.99 -18.44
N THR A 275 -2.01 9.72 -18.16
CA THR A 275 -1.14 8.91 -19.00
C THR A 275 -1.58 7.45 -19.03
N LEU A 276 -1.99 6.89 -17.89
CA LEU A 276 -2.57 5.55 -17.82
C LEU A 276 -3.88 5.48 -18.63
N MET A 277 -4.74 6.50 -18.52
CA MET A 277 -6.01 6.55 -19.27
C MET A 277 -5.80 6.61 -20.77
N GLU A 278 -4.71 7.23 -21.26
CA GLU A 278 -4.34 7.15 -22.68
C GLU A 278 -4.05 5.70 -23.10
N LEU A 279 -3.25 4.94 -22.30
CA LEU A 279 -3.00 3.53 -22.59
C LEU A 279 -4.28 2.68 -22.58
N VAL A 280 -5.17 2.92 -21.62
CA VAL A 280 -6.48 2.24 -21.53
C VAL A 280 -7.31 2.50 -22.78
N LYS A 281 -7.35 3.75 -23.22
CA LYS A 281 -8.07 4.17 -24.45
C LYS A 281 -7.45 3.54 -25.70
N ASP A 282 -6.13 3.56 -25.83
CA ASP A 282 -5.40 2.96 -26.95
C ASP A 282 -5.64 1.44 -27.03
N ALA A 283 -5.77 0.79 -25.88
CA ALA A 283 -6.12 -0.64 -25.76
C ALA A 283 -7.61 -0.93 -25.95
N GLN A 284 -8.46 0.09 -26.10
CA GLN A 284 -9.92 -0.02 -26.20
C GLN A 284 -10.55 -0.79 -25.03
N ILE A 285 -9.99 -0.62 -23.82
CA ILE A 285 -10.50 -1.27 -22.60
C ILE A 285 -11.64 -0.43 -22.03
N ASP A 286 -12.77 -1.08 -21.77
CA ASP A 286 -13.93 -0.46 -21.12
C ASP A 286 -13.78 -0.61 -19.59
N VAL A 287 -13.38 0.47 -18.93
CA VAL A 287 -13.22 0.50 -17.47
C VAL A 287 -14.55 0.79 -16.81
N LYS A 288 -15.17 -0.25 -16.26
CA LYS A 288 -16.41 -0.15 -15.48
C LYS A 288 -16.17 -0.50 -14.02
N PRO A 289 -16.97 0.08 -13.09
CA PRO A 289 -16.94 -0.34 -11.70
C PRO A 289 -17.17 -1.85 -11.58
N SER A 290 -16.38 -2.51 -10.76
CA SER A 290 -16.56 -3.93 -10.46
C SER A 290 -17.72 -4.12 -9.48
N PRO A 291 -18.68 -5.02 -9.74
CA PRO A 291 -19.72 -5.36 -8.77
C PRO A 291 -19.15 -5.81 -7.41
N THR A 292 -18.02 -6.54 -7.44
CA THR A 292 -17.30 -6.93 -6.22
C THR A 292 -16.79 -5.72 -5.45
N SER A 293 -16.26 -4.69 -6.12
CA SER A 293 -15.83 -3.45 -5.47
C SER A 293 -17.01 -2.65 -4.89
N GLU A 294 -18.14 -2.63 -5.59
CA GLU A 294 -19.36 -1.97 -5.10
C GLU A 294 -19.91 -2.66 -3.84
N ALA A 295 -20.03 -4.00 -3.87
CA ALA A 295 -20.45 -4.78 -2.72
C ALA A 295 -19.47 -4.62 -1.55
N TRP A 296 -18.15 -4.61 -1.83
CA TRP A 296 -17.11 -4.39 -0.83
C TRP A 296 -17.22 -3.02 -0.14
N ARG A 297 -17.36 -1.94 -0.91
CA ARG A 297 -17.56 -0.58 -0.37
C ARG A 297 -18.84 -0.48 0.45
N ALA A 298 -19.94 -1.07 -0.03
CA ALA A 298 -21.21 -1.11 0.71
C ALA A 298 -21.05 -1.87 2.04
N GLY A 299 -20.40 -3.03 2.02
CA GLY A 299 -20.12 -3.82 3.23
C GLY A 299 -19.29 -3.06 4.24
N LEU A 300 -18.22 -2.36 3.80
CA LEU A 300 -17.40 -1.52 4.67
C LEU A 300 -18.20 -0.35 5.25
N THR A 301 -19.08 0.28 4.46
CA THR A 301 -19.93 1.37 4.93
C THR A 301 -20.85 0.89 6.07
N HIS A 302 -21.50 -0.26 5.91
CA HIS A 302 -22.31 -0.87 6.96
C HIS A 302 -21.46 -1.25 8.18
N TYR A 303 -20.27 -1.84 7.96
CA TYR A 303 -19.36 -2.21 9.03
C TYR A 303 -18.93 -1.01 9.90
N TRP A 304 -18.59 0.12 9.28
CA TRP A 304 -18.21 1.34 10.00
C TRP A 304 -19.38 2.03 10.71
N ASN A 305 -20.62 1.73 10.29
CA ASN A 305 -21.84 2.22 10.92
C ASN A 305 -22.36 1.29 12.02
N ASP A 306 -21.62 0.22 12.37
CA ASP A 306 -22.04 -0.83 13.30
C ASP A 306 -23.29 -1.62 12.83
N GLU A 307 -23.57 -1.65 11.53
CA GLU A 307 -24.66 -2.36 10.87
C GLU A 307 -24.14 -3.73 10.38
N TYR A 308 -23.79 -4.60 11.34
CA TYR A 308 -23.03 -5.83 11.04
C TYR A 308 -23.83 -6.88 10.27
N THR A 309 -25.14 -6.92 10.40
CA THR A 309 -26.01 -7.83 9.63
C THR A 309 -25.94 -7.53 8.15
N GLU A 310 -26.08 -6.25 7.76
CA GLU A 310 -25.98 -5.78 6.39
C GLU A 310 -24.55 -5.90 5.87
N ALA A 311 -23.55 -5.59 6.71
CA ALA A 311 -22.14 -5.75 6.38
C ALA A 311 -21.81 -7.21 6.01
N ILE A 312 -22.25 -8.18 6.81
CA ILE A 312 -22.04 -9.62 6.56
C ILE A 312 -22.64 -10.01 5.20
N ALA A 313 -23.89 -9.60 4.93
CA ALA A 313 -24.54 -9.94 3.66
C ALA A 313 -23.74 -9.45 2.45
N ARG A 314 -23.22 -8.21 2.50
CA ARG A 314 -22.38 -7.65 1.45
C ARG A 314 -21.00 -8.34 1.33
N PHE A 315 -20.38 -8.67 2.44
CA PHE A 315 -19.11 -9.39 2.43
C PHE A 315 -19.26 -10.84 1.94
N GLU A 316 -20.38 -11.50 2.18
CA GLU A 316 -20.70 -12.82 1.63
C GLU A 316 -20.92 -12.78 0.11
N GLU A 317 -21.52 -11.70 -0.43
CA GLU A 317 -21.56 -11.42 -1.87
C GLU A 317 -20.15 -11.34 -2.46
N VAL A 318 -19.26 -10.58 -1.80
CA VAL A 318 -17.85 -10.41 -2.21
C VAL A 318 -17.11 -11.76 -2.21
N ASP A 319 -17.21 -12.53 -1.12
CA ASP A 319 -16.54 -13.83 -0.98
C ASP A 319 -17.03 -14.85 -2.03
N THR A 320 -18.31 -14.79 -2.39
CA THR A 320 -18.91 -15.63 -3.43
C THR A 320 -18.44 -15.21 -4.82
N ALA A 321 -18.40 -13.90 -5.11
CA ALA A 321 -18.03 -13.37 -6.41
C ALA A 321 -16.55 -13.53 -6.73
N PHE A 322 -15.67 -13.35 -5.70
CA PHE A 322 -14.23 -13.40 -5.84
C PHE A 322 -13.57 -14.07 -4.62
N ALA A 323 -13.44 -15.39 -4.66
CA ALA A 323 -12.94 -16.20 -3.55
C ALA A 323 -11.50 -15.85 -3.11
N ALA A 324 -10.72 -15.16 -3.95
CA ALA A 324 -9.39 -14.65 -3.60
C ALA A 324 -9.42 -13.43 -2.66
N HIS A 325 -10.60 -12.91 -2.33
CA HIS A 325 -10.79 -11.74 -1.46
C HIS A 325 -10.68 -12.13 0.03
N SER A 326 -9.45 -12.31 0.54
CA SER A 326 -9.20 -12.77 1.91
C SER A 326 -9.80 -11.86 2.99
N GLU A 327 -9.85 -10.55 2.75
CA GLU A 327 -10.35 -9.56 3.71
C GLU A 327 -11.87 -9.69 3.96
N ALA A 328 -12.66 -10.12 2.95
CA ALA A 328 -14.11 -10.30 3.13
C ALA A 328 -14.40 -11.34 4.22
N ARG A 329 -13.74 -12.51 4.16
CA ARG A 329 -13.88 -13.55 5.18
C ARG A 329 -13.46 -13.09 6.57
N ASN A 330 -12.41 -12.29 6.64
CA ASN A 330 -11.95 -11.72 7.91
C ASN A 330 -13.00 -10.78 8.52
N LEU A 331 -13.57 -9.88 7.70
CA LEU A 331 -14.60 -8.94 8.16
C LEU A 331 -15.94 -9.61 8.47
N ILE A 332 -16.34 -10.68 7.77
CA ILE A 332 -17.47 -11.52 8.14
C ILE A 332 -17.29 -12.07 9.57
N ARG A 333 -16.10 -12.61 9.85
CA ARG A 333 -15.77 -13.14 11.17
C ARG A 333 -15.82 -12.06 12.25
N LEU A 334 -15.22 -10.89 11.99
CA LEU A 334 -15.20 -9.76 12.92
C LEU A 334 -16.61 -9.18 13.16
N SER A 335 -17.41 -9.06 12.11
CA SER A 335 -18.82 -8.61 12.21
C SER A 335 -19.66 -9.57 13.05
N ARG A 336 -19.53 -10.88 12.84
CA ARG A 336 -20.20 -11.90 13.66
C ARG A 336 -19.77 -11.85 15.13
N GLN A 337 -18.50 -11.54 15.39
CA GLN A 337 -18.02 -11.35 16.76
C GLN A 337 -18.61 -10.08 17.37
N ALA A 338 -18.65 -8.97 16.64
CA ALA A 338 -19.23 -7.72 17.10
C ALA A 338 -20.73 -7.85 17.43
N GLN A 339 -21.47 -8.63 16.63
CA GLN A 339 -22.88 -8.99 16.94
C GLN A 339 -23.00 -9.74 18.27
N LYS A 340 -22.15 -10.77 18.50
CA LYS A 340 -22.12 -11.51 19.77
C LYS A 340 -21.78 -10.61 20.97
N ASP A 341 -20.93 -9.62 20.75
CA ASP A 341 -20.55 -8.62 21.76
C ASP A 341 -21.64 -7.56 21.99
N GLY A 342 -22.77 -7.63 21.27
CA GLY A 342 -23.89 -6.69 21.39
C GLY A 342 -23.62 -5.29 20.84
N LYS A 343 -22.69 -5.17 19.87
CA LYS A 343 -22.30 -3.90 19.25
C LYS A 343 -23.14 -3.55 18.02
N GLU A 344 -24.04 -4.45 17.59
CA GLU A 344 -24.95 -4.19 16.47
C GLU A 344 -25.77 -2.94 16.74
N LYS A 345 -25.71 -1.98 15.83
CA LYS A 345 -26.59 -0.83 15.83
C LYS A 345 -28.00 -1.32 15.56
N GLN A 346 -28.88 -1.19 16.54
CA GLN A 346 -30.27 -1.53 16.35
C GLN A 346 -30.90 -0.59 15.32
N THR A 347 -31.00 -1.02 14.08
CA THR A 347 -31.87 -0.44 13.04
C THR A 347 -33.34 -0.80 13.37
N GLY A 348 -33.71 -0.64 14.63
CA GLY A 348 -35.04 -0.97 15.10
C GLY A 348 -36.01 0.09 14.64
N VAL A 349 -37.10 -0.31 14.03
CA VAL A 349 -38.44 0.27 14.29
C VAL A 349 -38.38 0.84 15.70
N SER A 350 -38.35 2.16 15.83
CA SER A 350 -38.07 2.83 17.09
C SER A 350 -38.85 2.10 18.18
N ALA A 351 -38.20 1.81 19.34
CA ALA A 351 -38.89 1.15 20.46
C ALA A 351 -40.25 1.82 20.76
N GLY A 352 -40.40 3.10 20.38
CA GLY A 352 -41.65 3.84 20.33
C GLY A 352 -42.68 3.28 19.34
N LEU A 353 -42.29 2.80 18.14
CA LEU A 353 -43.25 2.22 17.19
C LEU A 353 -43.66 0.79 17.60
N ALA A 354 -42.72 0.01 18.14
CA ALA A 354 -43.02 -1.31 18.72
C ALA A 354 -43.87 -1.17 19.97
N ALA A 355 -43.59 -0.22 20.86
CA ALA A 355 -44.43 0.11 22.00
C ALA A 355 -45.80 0.66 21.55
N ALA A 356 -45.87 1.49 20.51
CA ALA A 356 -47.14 2.00 19.97
C ALA A 356 -47.99 0.88 19.33
N LEU A 357 -47.39 -0.10 18.66
CA LEU A 357 -48.08 -1.27 18.11
C LEU A 357 -48.58 -2.20 19.23
N ILE A 358 -47.79 -2.38 20.29
CA ILE A 358 -48.19 -3.17 21.46
C ILE A 358 -49.32 -2.45 22.22
N ILE A 359 -49.22 -1.15 22.49
CA ILE A 359 -50.24 -0.34 23.15
C ILE A 359 -51.50 -0.25 22.29
N GLY A 360 -51.35 -0.05 20.97
CA GLY A 360 -52.45 -0.06 20.01
C GLY A 360 -53.15 -1.41 19.95
N GLY A 361 -52.42 -2.52 20.00
CA GLY A 361 -52.95 -3.88 20.08
C GLY A 361 -53.76 -4.11 21.38
N PHE A 362 -53.23 -3.70 22.52
CA PHE A 362 -53.97 -3.79 23.81
C PHE A 362 -55.19 -2.87 23.86
N ALA A 363 -55.11 -1.67 23.26
CA ALA A 363 -56.24 -0.76 23.16
C ALA A 363 -57.36 -1.34 22.25
N ALA A 364 -57.00 -1.97 21.14
CA ALA A 364 -57.94 -2.63 20.24
C ALA A 364 -58.62 -3.84 20.90
N ILE A 365 -57.85 -4.66 21.64
CA ILE A 365 -58.40 -5.78 22.43
C ILE A 365 -59.32 -5.27 23.55
N GLY A 366 -58.91 -4.20 24.26
CA GLY A 366 -59.72 -3.54 25.29
C GLY A 366 -61.04 -2.98 24.74
N ALA A 367 -61.01 -2.35 23.56
CA ALA A 367 -62.17 -1.84 22.86
C ALA A 367 -63.10 -2.98 22.40
N ALA A 368 -62.55 -4.07 21.85
CA ALA A 368 -63.31 -5.25 21.45
C ALA A 368 -64.02 -5.92 22.65
N LEU A 369 -63.31 -6.05 23.79
CA LEU A 369 -63.86 -6.57 25.01
C LEU A 369 -64.92 -5.62 25.62
N TRP A 370 -64.75 -4.31 25.52
CA TRP A 370 -65.72 -3.31 25.96
C TRP A 370 -66.98 -3.33 25.10
N ILE A 371 -66.87 -3.44 23.79
CA ILE A 371 -68.00 -3.61 22.86
C ILE A 371 -68.70 -4.91 23.11
N ALA A 372 -68.00 -6.04 23.31
CA ALA A 372 -68.57 -7.33 23.63
C ALA A 372 -69.33 -7.34 25.01
N ARG A 373 -68.82 -6.57 25.99
CA ARG A 373 -69.55 -6.37 27.27
C ARG A 373 -70.78 -5.47 27.15
N ARG A 374 -70.75 -4.48 26.26
CA ARG A 374 -71.83 -3.53 26.03
C ARG A 374 -72.97 -4.17 25.24
N SER A 375 -72.70 -5.14 24.38
CA SER A 375 -73.69 -5.90 23.63
C SER A 375 -74.44 -6.96 24.49
N ARG A 376 -74.02 -7.21 25.74
CA ARG A 376 -74.67 -8.15 26.68
C ARG A 376 -75.66 -7.50 27.68
N ARG A 377 -76.16 -6.27 27.44
CA ARG A 377 -77.23 -5.71 28.21
C ARG A 377 -78.57 -6.25 27.71
N PRO A 378 -79.44 -6.81 28.58
CA PRO A 378 -80.72 -7.39 28.16
C PRO A 378 -81.61 -6.30 27.58
N ALA A 379 -82.27 -6.61 26.49
CA ALA A 379 -83.31 -5.79 25.87
C ALA A 379 -84.54 -5.74 26.79
N VAL A 380 -84.96 -4.55 27.13
CA VAL A 380 -86.25 -4.30 27.75
C VAL A 380 -87.23 -3.93 26.65
N PRO A 381 -88.40 -4.60 26.53
CA PRO A 381 -89.40 -4.31 25.48
C PRO A 381 -90.36 -3.23 25.95
N PHE A 382 -90.53 -2.14 25.16
CA PHE A 382 -91.76 -1.31 25.24
C PHE A 382 -91.86 -0.49 23.95
N GLY A 383 -92.86 -0.73 23.14
CA GLY A 383 -94.14 -0.10 22.98
C GLY A 383 -94.07 1.11 22.03
N ALA A 384 -94.59 0.93 20.83
CA ALA A 384 -95.00 2.02 19.95
C ALA A 384 -96.28 2.68 20.49
N PRO A 385 -96.82 3.79 19.98
CA PRO A 385 -96.67 4.42 18.64
C PRO A 385 -96.73 5.95 18.64
N GLY A 386 -96.60 6.55 17.47
CA GLY A 386 -97.38 7.76 17.19
C GLY A 386 -96.68 8.91 16.47
N TYR A 387 -97.00 9.07 15.23
CA TYR A 387 -97.21 10.32 14.43
C TYR A 387 -96.15 11.36 14.25
N ALA A 388 -95.80 11.51 13.02
CA ALA A 388 -96.17 12.49 11.95
C ALA A 388 -95.28 13.68 11.81
N ALA A 389 -94.74 13.75 10.66
CA ALA A 389 -94.95 14.73 9.59
C ALA A 389 -93.93 15.89 9.40
N GLN A 390 -93.48 15.93 8.14
CA GLN A 390 -93.21 17.10 7.34
C GLN A 390 -91.98 17.94 7.68
N ALA A 391 -91.17 18.43 6.82
CA ALA A 391 -91.18 18.74 5.38
C ALA A 391 -89.79 18.97 4.85
N MET A 392 -89.61 18.69 3.56
CA MET A 392 -88.55 19.19 2.70
C MET A 392 -88.67 20.71 2.47
N PRO A 393 -87.84 21.40 1.68
CA PRO A 393 -86.63 21.02 0.87
C PRO A 393 -85.51 22.10 0.88
N GLY A 394 -84.45 21.83 0.19
CA GLY A 394 -83.86 22.79 -0.71
C GLY A 394 -82.39 23.06 -0.64
N GLY A 395 -81.70 22.78 -1.70
CA GLY A 395 -80.56 23.52 -2.20
C GLY A 395 -79.24 22.78 -2.34
N PRO A 396 -78.64 22.84 -3.52
CA PRO A 396 -77.47 22.04 -3.84
C PRO A 396 -76.17 22.65 -3.36
N ALA A 397 -75.24 21.80 -2.89
CA ALA A 397 -73.91 22.14 -2.51
C ALA A 397 -72.98 22.34 -3.72
N ALA A 398 -72.19 23.38 -3.70
CA ALA A 398 -71.16 23.70 -4.69
C ALA A 398 -69.96 22.77 -4.57
N PRO A 399 -69.22 22.49 -5.66
CA PRO A 399 -68.06 21.60 -5.67
C PRO A 399 -66.80 22.25 -5.04
N PRO A 400 -65.86 21.45 -4.47
CA PRO A 400 -64.64 21.94 -3.89
C PRO A 400 -63.66 22.40 -4.96
N THR A 401 -63.09 23.57 -4.75
CA THR A 401 -62.00 24.19 -5.50
C THR A 401 -60.70 23.43 -5.29
N TYR A 402 -60.08 23.09 -6.40
CA TYR A 402 -58.73 22.49 -6.49
C TYR A 402 -57.68 23.53 -6.14
N ALA A 403 -56.85 23.31 -5.14
CA ALA A 403 -55.67 24.11 -4.84
C ALA A 403 -54.50 23.65 -5.73
N GLY A 404 -53.95 24.55 -6.52
CA GLY A 404 -52.80 24.35 -7.38
C GLY A 404 -51.49 24.21 -6.61
N PRO A 405 -50.40 23.70 -7.26
CA PRO A 405 -49.14 23.43 -6.61
C PRO A 405 -48.39 24.72 -6.20
N PRO A 406 -47.56 24.67 -5.14
CA PRO A 406 -46.83 25.86 -4.66
C PRO A 406 -45.71 26.27 -5.64
N SER A 407 -45.56 27.59 -5.77
CA SER A 407 -44.53 28.24 -6.58
C SER A 407 -43.13 28.04 -6.00
N PRO A 408 -42.07 28.05 -6.84
CA PRO A 408 -40.68 27.89 -6.40
C PRO A 408 -40.20 29.12 -5.61
N PRO A 409 -39.22 28.95 -4.68
CA PRO A 409 -38.73 30.06 -3.87
C PRO A 409 -37.91 31.08 -4.69
N ALA A 410 -38.05 32.34 -4.34
CA ALA A 410 -37.41 33.47 -4.96
C ALA A 410 -35.89 33.43 -4.89
N ALA A 411 -35.25 33.89 -5.96
CA ALA A 411 -33.82 34.06 -6.11
C ALA A 411 -33.24 35.01 -5.07
N ARG A 412 -32.09 34.67 -4.49
CA ARG A 412 -31.28 35.52 -3.60
C ARG A 412 -30.71 36.73 -4.39
N PRO A 413 -30.61 37.89 -3.77
CA PRO A 413 -29.99 39.06 -4.40
C PRO A 413 -28.47 38.90 -4.53
N PRO A 414 -27.81 39.52 -5.53
CA PRO A 414 -26.37 39.43 -5.74
C PRO A 414 -25.60 40.22 -4.69
N LEU A 415 -24.45 39.66 -4.26
CA LEU A 415 -23.48 40.30 -3.38
C LEU A 415 -22.79 41.48 -4.09
N PRO A 416 -22.40 42.55 -3.37
CA PRO A 416 -21.81 43.74 -3.95
C PRO A 416 -20.39 43.49 -4.48
N MET A 417 -20.13 43.94 -5.70
CA MET A 417 -18.80 43.97 -6.32
C MET A 417 -17.91 44.98 -5.59
N TYR A 418 -16.81 44.52 -5.04
CA TYR A 418 -15.73 45.35 -4.55
C TYR A 418 -14.91 45.92 -5.71
N GLY A 419 -14.57 47.21 -5.58
CA GLY A 419 -14.05 48.08 -6.60
C GLY A 419 -12.67 47.68 -7.15
N ARG A 420 -12.44 48.12 -8.38
CA ARG A 420 -11.18 48.14 -9.11
C ARG A 420 -10.08 48.84 -8.30
N ILE A 421 -8.94 48.13 -8.15
CA ILE A 421 -7.66 48.73 -7.73
C ILE A 421 -6.95 49.25 -8.99
N PRO A 422 -6.37 50.45 -8.99
CA PRO A 422 -5.70 51.03 -10.17
C PRO A 422 -4.34 50.39 -10.43
N SER A 423 -4.01 50.23 -11.71
CA SER A 423 -2.74 49.76 -12.25
C SER A 423 -1.56 50.56 -11.73
N ALA A 424 -0.62 49.94 -11.06
CA ALA A 424 0.69 50.50 -10.73
C ALA A 424 1.74 50.00 -11.73
N SER A 425 2.50 50.96 -12.15
CA SER A 425 3.61 51.01 -13.08
C SER A 425 4.63 49.90 -13.00
N THR A 426 5.09 49.48 -14.18
CA THR A 426 6.24 48.60 -14.53
C THR A 426 7.51 48.97 -13.76
N PRO A 427 8.19 48.01 -13.10
CA PRO A 427 9.59 48.19 -12.73
C PRO A 427 10.52 47.64 -13.82
N GLN A 428 11.55 48.44 -14.09
CA GLN A 428 12.66 48.19 -14.99
C GLN A 428 13.44 46.92 -14.65
N GLN A 429 13.94 46.25 -15.69
CA GLN A 429 14.86 45.09 -15.60
C GLN A 429 16.19 45.50 -14.93
N PRO A 430 16.76 44.67 -14.06
CA PRO A 430 18.14 44.80 -13.66
C PRO A 430 19.10 44.17 -14.70
N VAL A 431 20.16 44.89 -14.92
CA VAL A 431 21.30 44.61 -15.80
C VAL A 431 21.96 43.27 -15.44
N LEU A 432 22.18 42.41 -16.44
CA LEU A 432 22.98 41.19 -16.39
C LEU A 432 24.45 41.51 -16.06
N VAL A 433 24.92 41.06 -14.91
CA VAL A 433 26.34 40.94 -14.60
C VAL A 433 26.81 39.54 -15.03
N ALA A 434 27.76 39.48 -15.94
CA ALA A 434 28.34 38.26 -16.46
C ALA A 434 29.07 37.47 -15.35
N GLN A 435 28.75 36.19 -15.22
CA GLN A 435 29.56 35.21 -14.48
C GLN A 435 30.44 34.40 -15.42
N PRO A 436 31.64 33.96 -14.98
CA PRO A 436 32.62 33.35 -15.84
C PRO A 436 32.25 31.92 -16.22
N MET A 437 32.55 31.58 -17.48
CA MET A 437 32.43 30.25 -18.08
C MET A 437 33.31 29.24 -17.36
N TYR A 438 32.75 28.22 -16.76
CA TYR A 438 33.41 26.96 -16.43
C TYR A 438 33.11 25.90 -17.49
N GLY A 439 34.17 25.18 -17.87
CA GLY A 439 34.25 24.33 -19.04
C GLY A 439 33.25 23.16 -19.07
N ARG A 440 32.96 22.82 -20.29
CA ARG A 440 32.16 21.69 -20.77
C ARG A 440 32.69 20.37 -20.17
N ALA A 441 31.92 19.67 -19.36
CA ALA A 441 32.15 18.28 -18.98
C ALA A 441 31.75 17.35 -20.13
N PRO A 442 32.48 16.25 -20.37
CA PRO A 442 32.15 15.31 -21.42
C PRO A 442 30.91 14.50 -21.13
N ALA A 443 30.20 14.11 -22.18
CA ALA A 443 28.97 13.33 -22.16
C ALA A 443 29.09 12.08 -21.29
N SER A 444 28.21 11.97 -20.29
CA SER A 444 28.04 10.78 -19.45
C SER A 444 27.51 9.63 -20.31
N GLN A 445 28.29 8.59 -20.43
CA GLN A 445 27.88 7.30 -20.98
C GLN A 445 26.83 6.66 -20.04
N ALA A 446 25.80 6.08 -20.63
CA ALA A 446 24.75 5.33 -19.92
C ALA A 446 25.35 4.24 -19.02
N VAL A 447 25.07 4.28 -17.75
CA VAL A 447 25.45 3.26 -16.77
C VAL A 447 24.55 2.03 -16.96
N PRO A 448 25.09 0.81 -17.12
CA PRO A 448 24.30 -0.41 -17.26
C PRO A 448 23.59 -0.75 -15.95
N GLN A 449 22.35 -1.21 -16.05
CA GLN A 449 21.58 -1.75 -14.92
C GLN A 449 22.32 -2.91 -14.24
N ILE A 450 22.38 -2.87 -12.92
CA ILE A 450 23.07 -3.88 -12.10
C ILE A 450 22.17 -5.12 -11.97
N ALA A 451 22.56 -6.22 -12.62
CA ALA A 451 22.00 -7.55 -12.38
C ALA A 451 22.53 -8.10 -11.04
N LYS A 452 21.65 -8.65 -10.20
CA LYS A 452 22.04 -9.34 -8.95
C LYS A 452 22.37 -10.81 -9.25
N THR A 453 23.57 -11.24 -8.89
CA THR A 453 24.09 -12.59 -9.07
C THR A 453 23.90 -13.43 -7.82
N MET A 454 23.46 -14.69 -7.98
CA MET A 454 23.42 -15.70 -6.92
C MET A 454 24.29 -16.90 -7.30
N ALA A 455 25.20 -17.30 -6.44
CA ALA A 455 25.97 -18.53 -6.57
C ALA A 455 25.35 -19.64 -5.68
N VAL A 456 25.14 -20.83 -6.26
CA VAL A 456 24.66 -22.02 -5.53
C VAL A 456 25.83 -22.94 -5.25
N GLY A 457 26.15 -23.16 -3.97
CA GLY A 457 27.13 -24.15 -3.54
C GLY A 457 26.61 -25.57 -3.72
N ALA A 458 27.45 -26.47 -4.22
CA ALA A 458 27.13 -27.90 -4.41
C ALA A 458 27.03 -28.62 -3.06
N GLY A 459 25.84 -29.16 -2.71
CA GLY A 459 25.64 -30.02 -1.56
C GLY A 459 24.16 -30.26 -1.28
N GLY A 460 23.71 -31.45 -1.65
CA GLY A 460 22.39 -32.04 -1.70
C GLY A 460 21.34 -31.66 -0.65
N GLY A 461 20.13 -31.56 -1.12
CA GLY A 461 18.90 -31.46 -0.33
C GLY A 461 18.03 -30.29 -0.80
N ILE A 462 16.90 -30.63 -1.43
CA ILE A 462 15.91 -29.67 -1.90
C ILE A 462 15.17 -29.11 -0.68
N ALA A 463 15.57 -27.90 -0.24
CA ALA A 463 14.75 -27.01 0.57
C ALA A 463 14.47 -25.75 -0.27
N PRO A 464 13.33 -25.03 -0.11
CA PRO A 464 13.03 -23.84 -0.89
C PRO A 464 14.13 -22.81 -0.66
N THR A 465 14.83 -22.46 -1.73
CA THR A 465 16.04 -21.64 -1.72
C THR A 465 15.74 -20.22 -1.29
N ALA A 466 16.25 -19.90 -0.14
CA ALA A 466 16.45 -18.57 0.39
C ALA A 466 17.30 -17.71 -0.58
N PHE A 467 16.91 -16.47 -0.81
CA PHE A 467 17.72 -15.43 -1.47
C PHE A 467 18.86 -15.04 -0.53
N GLY A 468 20.01 -15.72 -0.64
CA GLY A 468 21.16 -15.46 0.22
C GLY A 468 21.65 -14.03 0.08
N SER A 469 21.57 -13.24 1.14
CA SER A 469 22.28 -11.98 1.26
C SER A 469 23.77 -12.28 1.21
N LEU A 470 24.49 -11.73 0.21
CA LEU A 470 25.95 -11.80 0.18
C LEU A 470 26.52 -11.22 1.47
N SER A 471 27.05 -12.11 2.33
CA SER A 471 27.79 -11.70 3.51
C SER A 471 29.08 -11.01 3.06
N VAL A 472 29.23 -9.73 3.36
CA VAL A 472 30.45 -8.94 3.11
C VAL A 472 31.47 -9.13 4.23
N GLY A 473 31.06 -9.82 5.30
CA GLY A 473 31.85 -10.06 6.49
C GLY A 473 31.00 -10.40 7.71
N SER A 474 31.53 -10.12 8.87
CA SER A 474 30.82 -10.27 10.14
C SER A 474 31.23 -9.21 11.15
N VAL A 475 30.37 -8.97 12.13
CA VAL A 475 30.71 -8.21 13.33
C VAL A 475 30.70 -9.16 14.52
N THR A 476 31.74 -9.08 15.35
CA THR A 476 31.84 -9.87 16.60
C THR A 476 31.80 -8.93 17.78
N CYS A 477 30.92 -9.17 18.73
CA CYS A 477 30.83 -8.38 19.96
C CYS A 477 32.02 -8.73 20.85
N THR A 478 32.86 -7.74 21.12
CA THR A 478 34.08 -7.89 21.95
C THR A 478 33.91 -7.37 23.36
N ARG A 479 32.93 -6.50 23.61
CA ARG A 479 32.55 -5.97 24.92
C ARG A 479 31.05 -5.70 24.98
N GLY A 480 30.51 -5.64 26.21
CA GLY A 480 29.08 -5.46 26.47
C GLY A 480 28.35 -6.79 26.70
N GLU A 481 27.03 -6.74 26.86
CA GLU A 481 26.18 -7.92 27.18
C GLU A 481 26.18 -9.00 26.10
N LEU A 482 26.50 -8.66 24.84
CA LEU A 482 26.55 -9.57 23.71
C LEU A 482 27.96 -10.12 23.43
N THR A 483 28.90 -9.96 24.37
CA THR A 483 30.29 -10.41 24.16
C THR A 483 30.38 -11.85 23.70
N GLY A 484 31.15 -12.09 22.62
CA GLY A 484 31.32 -13.38 21.98
C GLY A 484 30.29 -13.70 20.89
N GLN A 485 29.18 -12.98 20.81
CA GLN A 485 28.21 -13.17 19.72
C GLN A 485 28.73 -12.61 18.40
N ARG A 486 28.38 -13.30 17.31
CA ARG A 486 28.78 -12.94 15.95
C ARG A 486 27.56 -12.78 15.08
N PHE A 487 27.50 -11.69 14.32
CA PHE A 487 26.42 -11.39 13.40
C PHE A 487 26.96 -11.25 11.98
N ALA A 488 26.25 -11.79 11.00
CA ALA A 488 26.62 -11.64 9.59
C ALA A 488 26.45 -10.18 9.16
N LEU A 489 27.45 -9.63 8.48
CA LEU A 489 27.42 -8.32 7.87
C LEU A 489 27.03 -8.47 6.41
N THR A 490 25.79 -8.07 6.09
CA THR A 490 25.23 -8.20 4.74
C THR A 490 25.56 -6.98 3.88
N ALA A 491 25.40 -7.09 2.58
CA ALA A 491 25.57 -5.95 1.66
C ALA A 491 24.61 -4.79 1.95
N THR A 492 23.44 -5.07 2.52
CA THR A 492 22.44 -4.07 2.95
C THR A 492 22.78 -3.42 4.29
N GLY A 493 23.77 -3.96 5.01
CA GLY A 493 24.19 -3.47 6.32
C GLY A 493 23.34 -3.99 7.47
N ILE A 494 23.74 -3.65 8.67
CA ILE A 494 23.05 -3.95 9.92
C ILE A 494 22.82 -2.68 10.74
N ILE A 495 21.71 -2.63 11.45
CA ILE A 495 21.41 -1.59 12.44
C ILE A 495 21.70 -2.17 13.83
N VAL A 496 22.48 -1.46 14.62
CA VAL A 496 22.75 -1.76 16.02
C VAL A 496 21.99 -0.76 16.88
N GLY A 497 21.29 -1.21 17.92
CA GLY A 497 20.55 -0.30 18.78
C GLY A 497 19.63 -1.01 19.78
N ARG A 498 18.85 -0.22 20.52
CA ARG A 498 18.01 -0.70 21.63
C ARG A 498 16.55 -0.98 21.23
N GLN A 499 16.11 -0.60 20.04
CA GLN A 499 14.71 -0.71 19.64
C GLN A 499 14.42 -2.10 19.05
N PRO A 500 13.59 -2.95 19.70
CA PRO A 500 13.16 -4.23 19.15
C PRO A 500 12.42 -4.04 17.82
N GLY A 501 12.62 -4.98 16.89
CA GLY A 501 11.99 -4.94 15.56
C GLY A 501 12.64 -3.96 14.57
N VAL A 502 13.64 -3.19 14.99
CA VAL A 502 14.39 -2.25 14.15
C VAL A 502 15.89 -2.57 14.15
N ALA A 503 16.46 -2.85 15.33
CA ALA A 503 17.87 -3.18 15.46
C ALA A 503 18.10 -4.66 15.09
N HIS A 504 19.04 -4.93 14.19
CA HIS A 504 19.52 -6.27 13.84
C HIS A 504 20.42 -6.84 14.95
N VAL A 505 21.17 -5.98 15.61
CA VAL A 505 21.91 -6.28 16.84
C VAL A 505 21.22 -5.51 17.97
N LEU A 506 20.39 -6.22 18.72
CA LEU A 506 19.61 -5.63 19.81
C LEU A 506 20.47 -5.52 21.08
N VAL A 507 20.67 -4.29 21.55
CA VAL A 507 21.46 -3.96 22.74
C VAL A 507 20.51 -3.55 23.85
N ASN A 508 20.51 -4.24 24.97
CA ASN A 508 19.61 -3.94 26.09
C ASN A 508 20.25 -2.98 27.10
N ASP A 509 21.05 -2.03 26.63
CA ASP A 509 21.72 -1.00 27.45
C ASP A 509 21.09 0.38 27.16
N HIS A 510 20.72 1.12 28.20
CA HIS A 510 20.08 2.44 28.10
C HIS A 510 20.97 3.51 27.44
N ARG A 511 22.29 3.29 27.41
CA ARG A 511 23.28 4.14 26.74
C ARG A 511 23.25 3.98 25.21
N ALA A 512 22.68 2.89 24.69
CA ALA A 512 22.43 2.74 23.28
C ALA A 512 21.11 3.44 22.88
N SER A 513 21.12 4.19 21.80
CA SER A 513 19.89 4.76 21.18
C SER A 513 19.04 3.67 20.54
N GLY A 514 17.75 3.93 20.27
CA GLY A 514 16.85 2.98 19.62
C GLY A 514 17.43 2.44 18.30
N LYS A 515 17.84 3.34 17.40
CA LYS A 515 18.76 3.11 16.29
C LYS A 515 20.04 3.81 16.67
N HIS A 516 21.17 3.10 16.80
CA HIS A 516 22.40 3.73 17.24
C HIS A 516 23.39 3.90 16.09
N VAL A 517 23.78 2.84 15.44
CA VAL A 517 24.69 2.89 14.30
C VAL A 517 24.21 1.94 13.20
N TRP A 518 24.33 2.39 11.96
CA TRP A 518 24.21 1.53 10.80
C TRP A 518 25.61 1.17 10.27
N ILE A 519 25.86 -0.10 10.01
CA ILE A 519 27.12 -0.62 9.47
C ILE A 519 26.81 -1.36 8.19
N GLY A 520 27.33 -0.92 7.05
CA GLY A 520 27.04 -1.51 5.75
C GLY A 520 27.85 -0.91 4.61
N LEU A 521 27.56 -1.38 3.38
CA LEU A 521 28.19 -0.84 2.18
C LEU A 521 27.46 0.42 1.72
N ASP A 522 28.18 1.53 1.69
CA ASP A 522 27.75 2.79 1.08
C ASP A 522 28.67 3.10 -0.08
N ASN A 523 28.12 3.09 -1.31
CA ASN A 523 28.87 3.22 -2.57
C ASN A 523 30.04 2.22 -2.70
N GLY A 524 29.85 0.98 -2.24
CA GLY A 524 30.86 -0.07 -2.30
C GLY A 524 31.95 0.02 -1.24
N ILE A 525 31.90 1.00 -0.34
CA ILE A 525 32.81 1.18 0.79
C ILE A 525 32.08 0.77 2.05
N LEU A 526 32.65 -0.12 2.87
CA LEU A 526 32.09 -0.43 4.17
C LEU A 526 32.24 0.76 5.11
N VAL A 527 31.13 1.21 5.71
CA VAL A 527 31.09 2.36 6.60
C VAL A 527 30.28 2.09 7.87
N ALA A 528 30.59 2.83 8.93
CA ALA A 528 29.69 3.04 10.07
C ALA A 528 29.08 4.44 9.97
N ILE A 529 27.76 4.54 10.19
CA ILE A 529 27.02 5.81 10.18
C ILE A 529 26.24 5.92 11.49
N ASP A 530 26.59 6.93 12.30
CA ASP A 530 25.87 7.25 13.53
C ASP A 530 24.45 7.72 13.21
N GLN A 531 23.46 7.19 13.90
CA GLN A 531 22.05 7.49 13.65
C GLN A 531 21.56 8.68 14.50
N ASN A 532 22.38 9.71 14.60
CA ASN A 532 22.12 10.91 15.40
C ASN A 532 21.89 10.60 16.89
N THR A 533 22.78 9.85 17.47
CA THR A 533 22.66 9.30 18.81
C THR A 533 23.04 10.29 19.91
N THR A 534 22.56 10.09 21.14
CA THR A 534 22.91 10.93 22.30
C THR A 534 24.36 10.72 22.74
N ASN A 535 24.78 9.46 22.87
CA ASN A 535 26.08 9.10 23.42
C ASN A 535 27.17 8.88 22.36
N GLY A 536 26.82 8.91 21.05
CA GLY A 536 27.76 8.86 19.94
C GLY A 536 28.27 7.47 19.60
N THR A 537 28.82 7.39 18.38
CA THR A 537 29.52 6.21 17.83
C THR A 537 30.99 6.57 17.64
N TYR A 538 31.90 5.64 17.90
CA TYR A 538 33.34 5.85 17.77
C TYR A 538 34.00 4.68 17.05
N ILE A 539 35.19 4.90 16.47
CA ILE A 539 35.96 3.86 15.79
C ILE A 539 37.30 3.68 16.50
N ASN A 540 37.54 2.44 16.96
CA ASN A 540 38.73 1.95 17.63
C ASN A 540 39.02 2.58 19.03
N ASP A 541 38.78 3.88 19.19
CA ASP A 541 39.03 4.58 20.43
C ASP A 541 38.07 5.78 20.56
N VAL A 542 37.47 5.96 21.75
CA VAL A 542 36.60 7.11 22.07
C VAL A 542 37.35 8.43 22.06
N ALA A 543 38.67 8.41 22.37
CA ALA A 543 39.52 9.59 22.34
C ALA A 543 39.71 10.19 20.94
N ARG A 544 39.41 9.42 19.88
CA ARG A 544 39.46 9.90 18.49
C ARG A 544 38.28 10.79 18.12
N GLY A 545 37.31 10.91 19.00
CA GLY A 545 36.11 11.69 18.79
C GLY A 545 35.00 10.91 18.14
N ARG A 546 33.80 11.43 18.30
CA ARG A 546 32.55 10.90 17.74
C ARG A 546 32.53 10.98 16.21
N ILE A 547 32.03 9.94 15.58
CA ILE A 547 31.81 9.94 14.11
C ILE A 547 30.38 10.32 13.76
N THR A 548 30.18 10.90 12.58
CA THR A 548 28.89 10.93 11.89
C THR A 548 28.86 9.83 10.83
N ARG A 549 29.95 9.69 10.07
CA ARG A 549 30.18 8.64 9.06
C ARG A 549 31.69 8.35 9.03
N SER A 550 32.05 7.08 9.02
CA SER A 550 33.45 6.67 8.92
C SER A 550 33.61 5.40 8.09
N PRO A 551 34.56 5.34 7.15
CA PRO A 551 34.92 4.09 6.47
C PRO A 551 35.52 3.11 7.47
N LEU A 552 35.22 1.81 7.26
CA LEU A 552 35.69 0.72 8.09
C LEU A 552 36.65 -0.19 7.33
N ARG A 553 37.62 -0.73 8.05
CA ARG A 553 38.58 -1.73 7.57
C ARG A 553 38.45 -3.02 8.37
N ASP A 554 39.02 -4.10 7.82
CA ASP A 554 39.12 -5.35 8.60
C ASP A 554 39.87 -5.12 9.93
N GLY A 555 39.30 -5.64 11.00
CA GLY A 555 39.83 -5.48 12.34
C GLY A 555 39.38 -4.23 13.08
N ASP A 556 38.77 -3.23 12.43
CA ASP A 556 38.26 -2.04 13.14
C ASP A 556 37.19 -2.41 14.17
N VAL A 557 37.13 -1.62 15.25
CA VAL A 557 36.15 -1.78 16.32
C VAL A 557 35.18 -0.59 16.30
N VAL A 558 33.92 -0.84 16.12
CA VAL A 558 32.83 0.14 16.24
C VAL A 558 32.38 0.15 17.70
N ILE A 559 32.43 1.28 18.34
CA ILE A 559 32.05 1.48 19.76
C ILE A 559 30.72 2.24 19.79
N VAL A 560 29.73 1.68 20.49
CA VAL A 560 28.36 2.19 20.61
C VAL A 560 28.22 2.85 21.98
N GLY A 561 28.14 4.18 22.04
CA GLY A 561 28.08 4.95 23.28
C GLY A 561 29.43 4.91 24.03
N GLU A 562 29.60 3.95 24.92
CA GLU A 562 30.82 3.71 25.70
C GLU A 562 31.41 2.33 25.41
N PRO A 563 32.74 2.10 25.63
CA PRO A 563 33.39 0.85 25.26
C PRO A 563 32.78 -0.42 25.90
N ASP A 564 32.23 -0.27 27.11
CA ASP A 564 31.58 -1.35 27.87
C ASP A 564 30.08 -1.47 27.61
N CYS A 565 29.45 -0.49 26.93
CA CYS A 565 28.10 -0.61 26.44
C CYS A 565 28.04 -1.67 25.33
N LEU A 566 28.72 -1.44 24.20
CA LEU A 566 28.94 -2.42 23.15
C LEU A 566 30.15 -2.04 22.30
N SER A 567 31.01 -3.01 22.04
CA SER A 567 32.09 -2.89 21.06
C SER A 567 32.00 -4.02 20.03
N LEU A 568 32.07 -3.68 18.77
CA LEU A 568 31.84 -4.57 17.62
C LEU A 568 33.09 -4.61 16.74
N GLN A 569 33.81 -5.72 16.70
CA GLN A 569 34.95 -5.91 15.81
C GLN A 569 34.47 -6.33 14.42
N ILE A 570 34.94 -5.64 13.41
CA ILE A 570 34.66 -5.91 12.00
C ILE A 570 35.59 -7.02 11.50
N ARG A 571 35.03 -7.99 10.75
CA ARG A 571 35.77 -8.97 9.98
C ARG A 571 35.23 -9.01 8.57
N LEU A 572 36.08 -8.70 7.58
CA LEU A 572 35.78 -8.74 6.17
C LEU A 572 36.08 -10.14 5.61
N GLY A 573 35.27 -10.60 4.67
CA GLY A 573 35.42 -11.89 4.00
C GLY A 573 34.20 -12.78 4.19
N PRO A 574 34.08 -13.86 3.40
CA PRO A 574 33.00 -14.81 3.60
C PRO A 574 33.07 -15.43 4.99
N SER A 575 31.96 -15.38 5.68
CA SER A 575 31.80 -15.93 7.05
C SER A 575 31.77 -17.46 7.04
#